data_b6683a259452000cfb9762420e170ee2
#
_entry.id   b6683a259452000cfb9762420e170ee2
#
_cell.length_a   1.000
_cell.length_b   1.000
_cell.length_c   1.000
_cell.angle_alpha   90.00
_cell.angle_beta   90.00
_cell.angle_gamma   90.00
#
_symmetry.space_group_name_H-M   'P 1'
#
loop_
_entity.id
_entity.type
_entity.pdbx_description
1 polymer ?
#
loop_
_entity_poly.entity_id
_entity_poly.type
_entity_poly.pdbx_seq_one_letter_code
_entity_poly.pdbx_strand_id
1 'polypeptide(L)'
;MTFCLKTIIIKPQNDIPINNAIILLHGYGGDGKDISMLSLNWKRFMTNTIFLCPDAPERCPINPNGFQWFDLTKEDPQYILEQSIKAEKQLHQFIDEIKKEYNLKNSQISLCGFSQGCMMSINLGLTTNENFNCIVGFS
;
A
#
# COMPACT_ATOMS: atom_id res chain seq x y z
N MET A 1 4.98 -17.05 2.29
CA MET A 1 5.51 -16.25 1.19
C MET A 1 6.06 -14.92 1.69
N THR A 2 7.17 -14.51 1.13
CA THR A 2 7.80 -13.21 1.47
C THR A 2 7.55 -12.24 0.33
N PHE A 3 6.92 -11.09 0.62
CA PHE A 3 6.70 -10.02 -0.34
C PHE A 3 7.95 -9.18 -0.56
N CYS A 4 8.04 -8.49 -1.69
CA CYS A 4 9.15 -7.58 -1.99
C CYS A 4 9.23 -6.38 -1.04
N LEU A 5 8.13 -6.04 -0.36
CA LEU A 5 8.08 -5.03 0.70
C LEU A 5 7.78 -5.70 2.04
N LYS A 6 8.44 -5.26 3.10
CA LYS A 6 8.12 -5.71 4.46
C LYS A 6 6.69 -5.29 4.79
N THR A 7 5.85 -6.24 5.17
CA THR A 7 4.40 -6.03 5.23
C THR A 7 3.80 -6.54 6.54
N ILE A 8 2.96 -5.71 7.16
CA ILE A 8 2.05 -6.14 8.22
C ILE A 8 0.81 -6.73 7.54
N ILE A 9 0.45 -7.95 7.90
CA ILE A 9 -0.68 -8.68 7.31
C ILE A 9 -1.73 -8.94 8.38
N ILE A 10 -2.96 -8.48 8.15
CA ILE A 10 -4.10 -8.75 9.02
C ILE A 10 -5.09 -9.61 8.24
N LYS A 11 -5.18 -10.87 8.62
CA LYS A 11 -6.04 -11.88 7.98
C LYS A 11 -7.47 -11.83 8.55
N PRO A 12 -8.47 -12.31 7.77
CA PRO A 12 -9.79 -12.58 8.30
C PRO A 12 -9.75 -13.55 9.48
N GLN A 13 -10.76 -13.49 10.35
CA GLN A 13 -10.89 -14.41 11.48
C GLN A 13 -11.45 -15.77 11.03
N ASN A 14 -11.14 -16.83 11.82
CA ASN A 14 -11.80 -18.14 11.75
C ASN A 14 -11.79 -18.80 10.36
N ASP A 15 -10.67 -18.77 9.65
CA ASP A 15 -10.50 -19.43 8.35
C ASP A 15 -11.52 -19.00 7.28
N ILE A 16 -12.09 -17.81 7.43
CA ILE A 16 -12.97 -17.24 6.40
C ILE A 16 -12.16 -17.06 5.09
N PRO A 17 -12.71 -17.52 3.94
CA PRO A 17 -12.03 -17.35 2.66
C PRO A 17 -11.75 -15.88 2.34
N ILE A 18 -10.55 -15.59 1.82
CA ILE A 18 -10.14 -14.26 1.40
C ILE A 18 -10.72 -14.00 0.02
N ASN A 19 -11.65 -13.06 -0.08
CA ASN A 19 -12.26 -12.64 -1.35
C ASN A 19 -11.84 -11.24 -1.78
N ASN A 20 -11.30 -10.45 -0.86
CA ASN A 20 -10.88 -9.07 -1.12
C ASN A 20 -9.60 -8.76 -0.38
N ALA A 21 -8.83 -7.81 -0.90
CA ALA A 21 -7.67 -7.24 -0.24
C ALA A 21 -7.78 -5.73 -0.18
N ILE A 22 -7.35 -5.16 0.94
CA ILE A 22 -7.14 -3.71 1.07
C ILE A 22 -5.67 -3.48 1.36
N ILE A 23 -5.01 -2.71 0.50
CA ILE A 23 -3.62 -2.31 0.67
C ILE A 23 -3.61 -0.92 1.29
N LEU A 24 -2.99 -0.79 2.47
CA LEU A 24 -2.89 0.47 3.21
C LEU A 24 -1.49 1.05 3.04
N LEU A 25 -1.38 2.22 2.41
CA LEU A 25 -0.12 2.90 2.13
C LEU A 25 0.05 4.09 3.08
N HIS A 26 1.06 4.03 3.95
CA HIS A 26 1.35 5.07 4.94
C HIS A 26 1.89 6.35 4.30
N GLY A 27 1.88 7.44 5.06
CA GLY A 27 2.43 8.73 4.67
C GLY A 27 3.94 8.83 4.88
N TYR A 28 4.51 9.98 4.51
CA TYR A 28 5.92 10.30 4.67
C TYR A 28 6.34 10.23 6.14
N GLY A 29 7.34 9.40 6.43
CA GLY A 29 7.82 9.20 7.80
C GLY A 29 7.01 8.23 8.64
N GLY A 30 5.97 7.60 8.07
CA GLY A 30 5.18 6.56 8.72
C GLY A 30 5.71 5.15 8.46
N ASP A 31 4.91 4.16 8.81
CA ASP A 31 5.19 2.75 8.55
C ASP A 31 3.89 1.94 8.42
N GLY A 32 4.05 0.69 8.01
CA GLY A 32 2.92 -0.23 7.86
C GLY A 32 2.23 -0.56 9.18
N LYS A 33 2.98 -0.59 10.28
CA LYS A 33 2.43 -0.87 11.61
C LYS A 33 1.45 0.22 12.05
N ASP A 34 1.82 1.49 11.89
CA ASP A 34 0.97 2.61 12.28
C ASP A 34 -0.32 2.63 11.46
N ILE A 35 -0.22 2.53 10.13
CA ILE A 35 -1.42 2.57 9.29
C ILE A 35 -2.29 1.33 9.45
N SER A 36 -1.73 0.21 9.88
CA SER A 36 -2.50 -1.01 10.12
C SER A 36 -3.56 -0.85 11.22
N MET A 37 -3.43 0.16 12.07
CA MET A 37 -4.42 0.46 13.11
C MET A 37 -5.80 0.75 12.53
N LEU A 38 -5.90 1.26 11.32
CA LEU A 38 -7.18 1.46 10.62
C LEU A 38 -7.93 0.15 10.41
N SER A 39 -7.20 -0.92 10.10
CA SER A 39 -7.79 -2.23 9.85
C SER A 39 -8.50 -2.82 11.09
N LEU A 40 -8.07 -2.46 12.29
CA LEU A 40 -8.66 -2.95 13.53
C LEU A 40 -10.13 -2.53 13.69
N ASN A 41 -10.47 -1.35 13.17
CA ASN A 41 -11.84 -0.85 13.18
C ASN A 41 -12.65 -1.40 12.01
N TRP A 42 -12.03 -1.64 10.87
CA TRP A 42 -12.71 -2.02 9.63
C TRP A 42 -12.96 -3.52 9.49
N LYS A 43 -12.05 -4.35 10.01
CA LYS A 43 -12.10 -5.81 9.78
C LYS A 43 -13.37 -6.48 10.25
N ARG A 44 -14.01 -5.97 11.30
CA ARG A 44 -15.27 -6.51 11.80
C ARG A 44 -16.44 -6.31 10.85
N PHE A 45 -16.33 -5.33 9.93
CA PHE A 45 -17.33 -5.07 8.88
C PHE A 45 -16.94 -5.65 7.53
N MET A 46 -15.70 -6.12 7.41
CA MET A 46 -15.10 -6.62 6.16
C MET A 46 -14.51 -8.01 6.41
N THR A 47 -15.41 -8.96 6.71
CA THR A 47 -15.05 -10.26 7.29
C THR A 47 -14.29 -11.19 6.35
N ASN A 48 -14.34 -10.96 5.03
CA ASN A 48 -13.65 -11.75 4.01
C ASN A 48 -12.47 -10.99 3.37
N THR A 49 -11.97 -9.98 4.05
CA THR A 49 -10.94 -9.07 3.54
C THR A 49 -9.63 -9.27 4.29
N ILE A 50 -8.53 -9.37 3.55
CA ILE A 50 -7.17 -9.31 4.08
C ILE A 50 -6.65 -7.87 3.96
N PHE A 51 -5.98 -7.37 4.99
CA PHE A 51 -5.33 -6.07 4.98
C PHE A 51 -3.82 -6.25 4.88
N LEU A 52 -3.19 -5.54 3.95
CA LEU A 52 -1.77 -5.58 3.71
C LEU A 52 -1.21 -4.17 3.82
N CYS A 53 -0.31 -3.98 4.79
CA CYS A 53 0.22 -2.67 5.15
C CYS A 53 1.75 -2.70 5.00
N PRO A 54 2.29 -2.40 3.80
CA PRO A 54 3.72 -2.44 3.56
C PRO A 54 4.42 -1.22 4.13
N ASP A 55 5.67 -1.41 4.57
CA ASP A 55 6.62 -0.33 4.75
C ASP A 55 7.06 0.14 3.35
N ALA A 56 7.21 1.45 3.17
CA ALA A 56 7.84 1.99 1.97
C ALA A 56 9.31 1.53 1.89
N PRO A 57 9.91 1.51 0.69
CA PRO A 57 11.21 0.88 0.49
C PRO A 57 12.39 1.60 1.12
N GLU A 58 12.27 2.89 1.40
CA GLU A 58 13.40 3.70 1.87
C GLU A 58 13.15 4.28 3.26
N ARG A 59 14.23 4.39 4.04
CA ARG A 59 14.21 5.10 5.32
C ARG A 59 13.96 6.58 5.11
N CYS A 60 13.12 7.18 5.97
CA CYS A 60 12.85 8.61 5.91
C CYS A 60 14.01 9.40 6.57
N PRO A 61 14.61 10.39 5.88
CA PRO A 61 15.72 11.16 6.45
C PRO A 61 15.35 11.97 7.68
N ILE A 62 14.11 12.46 7.76
CA ILE A 62 13.64 13.28 8.88
C ILE A 62 13.04 12.47 10.03
N ASN A 63 12.77 11.19 9.80
CA ASN A 63 12.29 10.26 10.83
C ASN A 63 12.96 8.89 10.64
N PRO A 64 14.09 8.62 11.33
CA PRO A 64 14.83 7.38 11.10
C PRO A 64 14.08 6.10 11.49
N ASN A 65 12.98 6.21 12.23
CA ASN A 65 12.10 5.07 12.55
C ASN A 65 10.99 4.84 11.53
N GLY A 66 10.83 5.75 10.57
CA GLY A 66 9.82 5.68 9.52
C GLY A 66 10.40 5.54 8.12
N PHE A 67 9.51 5.47 7.14
CA PHE A 67 9.84 5.20 5.75
C PHE A 67 9.23 6.25 4.81
N GLN A 68 9.70 6.26 3.58
CA GLN A 68 9.22 7.16 2.54
C GLN A 68 9.02 6.41 1.22
N TRP A 69 8.00 6.81 0.48
CA TRP A 69 7.78 6.32 -0.88
C TRP A 69 8.70 7.04 -1.87
N PHE A 70 8.89 8.34 -1.66
CA PHE A 70 9.85 9.15 -2.40
C PHE A 70 10.42 10.26 -1.52
N ASP A 71 11.63 10.70 -1.88
CA ASP A 71 12.38 11.70 -1.12
C ASP A 71 11.82 13.11 -1.36
N LEU A 72 11.57 13.84 -0.27
CA LEU A 72 11.10 15.22 -0.29
C LEU A 72 12.17 16.24 0.16
N THR A 73 13.42 15.81 0.33
CA THR A 73 14.50 16.71 0.78
C THR A 73 15.02 17.63 -0.32
N LYS A 74 14.69 17.35 -1.58
CA LYS A 74 15.05 18.16 -2.74
C LYS A 74 13.77 18.68 -3.41
N GLU A 75 13.70 19.98 -3.63
CA GLU A 75 12.60 20.65 -4.35
C GLU A 75 12.82 20.63 -5.87
N ASP A 76 13.15 19.46 -6.42
CA ASP A 76 13.35 19.26 -7.85
C ASP A 76 12.23 18.37 -8.39
N PRO A 77 11.32 18.90 -9.21
CA PRO A 77 10.18 18.12 -9.73
C PRO A 77 10.61 16.88 -10.52
N GLN A 78 11.68 16.97 -11.28
CA GLN A 78 12.19 15.83 -12.05
C GLN A 78 12.72 14.71 -11.13
N TYR A 79 13.44 15.10 -10.08
CA TYR A 79 13.94 14.16 -9.08
C TYR A 79 12.78 13.46 -8.34
N ILE A 80 11.78 14.22 -7.91
CA ILE A 80 10.60 13.68 -7.23
C ILE A 80 9.85 12.70 -8.15
N LEU A 81 9.70 13.05 -9.43
CA LEU A 81 9.05 12.18 -10.41
C LEU A 81 9.81 10.86 -10.57
N GLU A 82 11.12 10.90 -10.73
CA GLU A 82 11.96 9.71 -10.86
C GLU A 82 11.88 8.80 -9.63
N GLN A 83 11.90 9.37 -8.43
CA GLN A 83 11.76 8.65 -7.19
C GLN A 83 10.37 8.00 -7.06
N SER A 84 9.31 8.72 -7.43
CA SER A 84 7.95 8.20 -7.38
C SER A 84 7.72 7.06 -8.38
N ILE A 85 8.31 7.13 -9.57
CA ILE A 85 8.25 6.05 -10.58
C ILE A 85 8.93 4.78 -10.05
N LYS A 86 10.05 4.92 -9.37
CA LYS A 86 10.76 3.78 -8.77
C LYS A 86 9.90 3.08 -7.70
N ALA A 87 9.29 3.85 -6.82
CA ALA A 87 8.38 3.30 -5.79
C ALA A 87 7.13 2.66 -6.42
N GLU A 88 6.59 3.28 -7.45
CA GLU A 88 5.44 2.76 -8.20
C GLU A 88 5.73 1.38 -8.81
N LYS A 89 6.89 1.18 -9.41
CA LYS A 89 7.30 -0.13 -9.93
C LYS A 89 7.35 -1.21 -8.85
N GLN A 90 7.88 -0.88 -7.68
CA GLN A 90 7.91 -1.80 -6.55
C GLN A 90 6.50 -2.12 -6.05
N LEU A 91 5.61 -1.14 -6.02
CA LEU A 91 4.22 -1.35 -5.62
C LEU A 91 3.44 -2.20 -6.64
N HIS A 92 3.67 -2.02 -7.94
CA HIS A 92 3.09 -2.91 -8.95
C HIS A 92 3.55 -4.36 -8.77
N GLN A 93 4.85 -4.56 -8.51
CA GLN A 93 5.37 -5.89 -8.18
C GLN A 93 4.69 -6.47 -6.94
N PHE A 94 4.57 -5.67 -5.89
CA PHE A 94 3.91 -6.07 -4.64
C PHE A 94 2.45 -6.47 -4.87
N ILE A 95 1.72 -5.72 -5.68
CA ILE A 95 0.34 -6.03 -6.04
C ILE A 95 0.26 -7.36 -6.82
N ASP A 96 1.16 -7.60 -7.77
CA ASP A 96 1.21 -8.85 -8.51
C ASP A 96 1.50 -10.05 -7.59
N GLU A 97 2.36 -9.89 -6.61
CA GLU A 97 2.63 -10.90 -5.58
C GLU A 97 1.38 -11.21 -4.75
N ILE A 98 0.62 -10.18 -4.35
CA ILE A 98 -0.64 -10.33 -3.61
C ILE A 98 -1.68 -11.09 -4.44
N LYS A 99 -1.84 -10.70 -5.70
CA LYS A 99 -2.77 -11.36 -6.63
C LYS A 99 -2.48 -12.85 -6.75
N LYS A 100 -1.20 -13.19 -6.88
CA LYS A 100 -0.75 -14.57 -6.98
C LYS A 100 -0.96 -15.35 -5.68
N GLU A 101 -0.54 -14.78 -4.55
CA GLU A 101 -0.59 -15.44 -3.24
C GLU A 101 -2.03 -15.76 -2.82
N TYR A 102 -2.94 -14.82 -3.02
CA TYR A 102 -4.34 -14.95 -2.56
C TYR A 102 -5.32 -15.25 -3.69
N ASN A 103 -4.83 -15.48 -4.91
CA ASN A 103 -5.66 -15.75 -6.09
C ASN A 103 -6.73 -14.67 -6.31
N LEU A 104 -6.32 -13.41 -6.32
CA LEU A 104 -7.19 -12.26 -6.47
C LEU A 104 -6.99 -11.57 -7.82
N LYS A 105 -8.05 -10.92 -8.29
CA LYS A 105 -8.04 -10.02 -9.45
C LYS A 105 -7.94 -8.56 -8.96
N ASN A 106 -7.55 -7.64 -9.84
CA ASN A 106 -7.53 -6.21 -9.53
C ASN A 106 -8.87 -5.71 -8.98
N SER A 107 -10.00 -6.17 -9.54
CA SER A 107 -11.35 -5.81 -9.08
C SER A 107 -11.66 -6.23 -7.64
N GLN A 108 -10.85 -7.08 -7.04
CA GLN A 108 -10.96 -7.51 -5.64
C GLN A 108 -9.95 -6.81 -4.72
N ILE A 109 -9.18 -5.86 -5.24
CA ILE A 109 -8.16 -5.11 -4.51
C ILE A 109 -8.55 -3.65 -4.44
N SER A 110 -8.54 -3.09 -3.23
CA SER A 110 -8.72 -1.67 -2.97
C SER A 110 -7.43 -1.08 -2.42
N LEU A 111 -7.13 0.15 -2.84
CA LEU A 111 -5.99 0.90 -2.33
C LEU A 111 -6.50 1.98 -1.40
N CYS A 112 -5.86 2.14 -0.26
CA CYS A 112 -6.17 3.18 0.70
C CYS A 112 -4.86 3.82 1.15
N GLY A 113 -4.68 5.11 0.89
CA GLY A 113 -3.43 5.80 1.16
C GLY A 113 -3.61 7.10 1.92
N PHE A 114 -2.66 7.40 2.80
CA PHE A 114 -2.59 8.65 3.54
C PHE A 114 -1.43 9.51 3.04
N SER A 115 -1.69 10.77 2.70
CA SER A 115 -0.69 11.77 2.29
C SER A 115 0.17 11.24 1.11
N GLN A 116 1.45 11.00 1.30
CA GLN A 116 2.32 10.43 0.27
C GLN A 116 1.82 9.06 -0.23
N GLY A 117 1.26 8.25 0.67
CA GLY A 117 0.60 6.99 0.31
C GLY A 117 -0.65 7.19 -0.54
N CYS A 118 -1.38 8.28 -0.36
CA CYS A 118 -2.48 8.68 -1.23
C CYS A 118 -1.98 8.99 -2.65
N MET A 119 -0.89 9.74 -2.77
CA MET A 119 -0.27 10.04 -4.07
C MET A 119 0.12 8.76 -4.80
N MET A 120 0.75 7.81 -4.10
CA MET A 120 1.12 6.53 -4.68
C MET A 120 -0.09 5.70 -5.10
N SER A 121 -1.17 5.70 -4.31
CA SER A 121 -2.41 5.01 -4.66
C SER A 121 -3.03 5.54 -5.95
N ILE A 122 -3.05 6.86 -6.12
CA ILE A 122 -3.54 7.50 -7.34
C ILE A 122 -2.66 7.13 -8.54
N ASN A 123 -1.34 7.21 -8.40
CA ASN A 123 -0.40 6.83 -9.45
C ASN A 123 -0.60 5.37 -9.91
N LEU A 124 -0.79 4.46 -8.96
CA LEU A 124 -1.06 3.05 -9.26
C LEU A 124 -2.37 2.89 -10.03
N GLY A 125 -3.41 3.62 -9.65
CA GLY A 125 -4.70 3.59 -10.35
C GLY A 125 -4.63 4.12 -11.77
N LEU A 126 -3.74 5.10 -12.03
CA LEU A 126 -3.55 5.68 -13.36
C LEU A 126 -2.66 4.83 -14.28
N THR A 127 -1.82 3.97 -13.72
CA THR A 127 -0.82 3.18 -14.47
C THR A 127 -1.13 1.68 -14.52
N THR A 128 -2.14 1.23 -13.80
CA THR A 128 -2.56 -0.18 -13.85
C THR A 128 -3.25 -0.52 -15.18
N ASN A 129 -3.09 -1.78 -15.64
CA ASN A 129 -3.75 -2.27 -16.84
C ASN A 129 -5.25 -2.59 -16.61
N GLU A 130 -5.61 -2.96 -15.39
CA GLU A 130 -6.96 -3.30 -14.99
C GLU A 130 -7.37 -2.47 -13.77
N ASN A 131 -8.63 -2.08 -13.71
CA ASN A 131 -9.12 -1.23 -12.62
C ASN A 131 -9.13 -1.98 -11.28
N PHE A 132 -8.66 -1.29 -10.24
CA PHE A 132 -8.89 -1.71 -8.86
C PHE A 132 -10.37 -1.55 -8.49
N ASN A 133 -10.78 -2.22 -7.41
CA ASN A 133 -12.13 -2.08 -6.88
C ASN A 133 -12.43 -0.60 -6.51
N CYS A 134 -11.56 0.00 -5.72
CA CYS A 134 -11.62 1.43 -5.43
C CYS A 134 -10.28 1.96 -4.92
N ILE A 135 -10.16 3.28 -4.92
CA ILE A 135 -9.02 3.99 -4.33
C ILE A 135 -9.59 5.01 -3.34
N VAL A 136 -9.14 4.96 -2.10
CA VAL A 136 -9.52 5.89 -1.04
C VAL A 136 -8.29 6.66 -0.60
N GLY A 137 -8.34 7.98 -0.73
CA GLY A 137 -7.23 8.85 -0.37
C GLY A 137 -7.56 9.75 0.81
N PHE A 138 -6.62 9.86 1.73
CA PHE A 138 -6.64 10.80 2.85
C PHE A 138 -5.47 11.76 2.73
N SER A 139 -5.68 13.04 2.95
CA SER A 139 -4.63 14.05 2.92
C SER A 139 -4.54 14.79 4.26
#